data_080fd04d4e0ad6b58e1e6993bf3823f0
#
_entry.id   080fd04d4e0ad6b58e1e6993bf3823f0
#
_cell.length_a   1.000
_cell.length_b   1.000
_cell.length_c   1.000
_cell.angle_alpha   90.00
_cell.angle_beta   90.00
_cell.angle_gamma   90.00
#
_symmetry.space_group_name_H-M   'P 1'
#
loop_
_entity.id
_entity.type
_entity.pdbx_description
1 polymer ?
#
loop_
_entity_poly.entity_id
_entity_poly.type
_entity_poly.pdbx_seq_one_letter_code
_entity_poly.pdbx_strand_id
1 'polypeptide(L)'
;MEQPILTINNLTKRFGALTAVKDLSFTINKGNVYGILGPNGSGKSTTLGIVLNVVNKTSGSFKWFNGNTSTHDALKQVGAIIERPNFYPYMTAEQNLKLVCRIKGVDHSKIDEKLEVVGLLERKHHKFKTYSLGMKQRLAIASALLNDPEILILDEPTNGLDPQGIHQIRQIIKDIAAGGTTILLASHLLDEVEKVCSHVVVLRKGEKLYSGRVDEMISSHGFFELKTDKKKELISILESHPNFSKLKIEEELITAFLNEPMSASDFNKLMFDKGIILSHLVKRKESLEEQFLQLTDENEINQEIGKLN
;
A
#
# COMPACT_ATOMS: atom_id res chain seq x y z
N MET A 1 13.51 16.97 -10.00
CA MET A 1 12.54 17.53 -9.05
C MET A 1 11.31 16.61 -9.05
N GLU A 2 10.82 16.21 -7.90
CA GLU A 2 9.59 15.45 -7.79
C GLU A 2 8.41 16.28 -8.27
N GLN A 3 7.59 15.70 -9.15
CA GLN A 3 6.43 16.37 -9.73
C GLN A 3 5.15 15.89 -9.04
N PRO A 4 4.49 16.73 -8.22
CA PRO A 4 3.23 16.36 -7.58
C PRO A 4 2.11 16.10 -8.59
N ILE A 5 1.46 14.94 -8.46
CA ILE A 5 0.28 14.56 -9.25
C ILE A 5 -1.02 14.75 -8.46
N LEU A 6 -0.96 14.54 -7.13
CA LEU A 6 -2.05 14.81 -6.20
C LEU A 6 -1.48 15.38 -4.90
N THR A 7 -2.00 16.51 -4.45
CA THR A 7 -1.68 17.10 -3.14
C THR A 7 -2.96 17.24 -2.33
N ILE A 8 -2.96 16.74 -1.12
CA ILE A 8 -4.06 16.83 -0.15
C ILE A 8 -3.59 17.67 1.02
N ASN A 9 -4.40 18.67 1.43
CA ASN A 9 -4.09 19.59 2.51
C ASN A 9 -5.26 19.67 3.51
N ASN A 10 -5.01 19.27 4.76
CA ASN A 10 -5.91 19.36 5.90
C ASN A 10 -7.32 18.83 5.59
N LEU A 11 -7.40 17.74 4.80
CA LEU A 11 -8.65 17.18 4.32
C LEU A 11 -9.43 16.56 5.48
N THR A 12 -10.68 17.00 5.64
CA THR A 12 -11.58 16.47 6.66
C THR A 12 -12.93 16.08 6.06
N LYS A 13 -13.45 14.93 6.47
CA LYS A 13 -14.79 14.46 6.14
C LYS A 13 -15.53 13.97 7.37
N ARG A 14 -16.72 14.55 7.58
CA ARG A 14 -17.67 14.13 8.60
C ARG A 14 -18.96 13.62 7.98
N PHE A 15 -19.49 12.55 8.53
CA PHE A 15 -20.81 12.01 8.25
C PHE A 15 -21.63 12.08 9.55
N GLY A 16 -22.41 13.13 9.73
CA GLY A 16 -23.05 13.41 11.02
C GLY A 16 -22.02 13.51 12.14
N ALA A 17 -22.14 12.69 13.15
CA ALA A 17 -21.21 12.64 14.29
C ALA A 17 -19.88 11.90 13.99
N LEU A 18 -19.85 11.08 12.94
CA LEU A 18 -18.65 10.30 12.57
C LEU A 18 -17.68 11.16 11.77
N THR A 19 -16.44 11.29 12.25
CA THR A 19 -15.34 11.85 11.48
C THR A 19 -14.57 10.72 10.78
N ALA A 20 -14.81 10.57 9.48
CA ALA A 20 -14.21 9.50 8.68
C ALA A 20 -12.78 9.82 8.18
N VAL A 21 -12.48 11.12 7.98
CA VAL A 21 -11.13 11.63 7.65
C VAL A 21 -10.93 12.90 8.45
N LYS A 22 -9.79 13.05 9.11
CA LYS A 22 -9.47 14.15 10.01
C LYS A 22 -8.11 14.74 9.67
N ASP A 23 -8.11 16.00 9.22
CA ASP A 23 -6.93 16.82 8.98
C ASP A 23 -5.82 16.14 8.15
N LEU A 24 -6.20 15.37 7.14
CA LEU A 24 -5.31 14.54 6.34
C LEU A 24 -4.53 15.38 5.34
N SER A 25 -3.20 15.27 5.39
CA SER A 25 -2.29 15.95 4.46
C SER A 25 -1.18 15.02 3.98
N PHE A 26 -1.05 14.86 2.65
CA PHE A 26 0.06 14.16 1.99
C PHE A 26 0.11 14.50 0.50
N THR A 27 1.23 14.16 -0.16
CA THR A 27 1.46 14.40 -1.57
C THR A 27 1.84 13.09 -2.27
N ILE A 28 1.33 12.91 -3.48
CA ILE A 28 1.67 11.82 -4.39
C ILE A 28 2.45 12.41 -5.56
N ASN A 29 3.66 11.91 -5.80
CA ASN A 29 4.53 12.33 -6.88
C ASN A 29 4.45 11.35 -8.06
N LYS A 30 4.64 11.87 -9.27
CA LYS A 30 4.59 11.12 -10.52
C LYS A 30 5.62 9.98 -10.55
N GLY A 31 5.25 8.85 -11.17
CA GLY A 31 6.15 7.72 -11.43
C GLY A 31 6.39 6.79 -10.25
N ASN A 32 5.64 6.92 -9.16
CA ASN A 32 5.76 6.08 -7.97
C ASN A 32 4.49 5.24 -7.73
N VAL A 33 4.63 4.19 -6.94
CA VAL A 33 3.51 3.38 -6.45
C VAL A 33 3.28 3.71 -4.98
N TYR A 34 2.14 4.28 -4.68
CA TYR A 34 1.73 4.65 -3.32
C TYR A 34 0.70 3.68 -2.78
N GLY A 35 0.90 3.22 -1.54
CA GLY A 35 -0.09 2.48 -0.78
C GLY A 35 -0.77 3.37 0.27
N ILE A 36 -2.11 3.41 0.31
CA ILE A 36 -2.85 3.89 1.48
C ILE A 36 -3.21 2.68 2.33
N LEU A 37 -2.58 2.56 3.48
CA LEU A 37 -2.74 1.46 4.41
C LEU A 37 -3.64 1.82 5.58
N GLY A 38 -4.34 0.84 6.09
CA GLY A 38 -5.09 0.95 7.34
C GLY A 38 -6.23 -0.07 7.44
N PRO A 39 -6.73 -0.33 8.64
CA PRO A 39 -7.85 -1.25 8.84
C PRO A 39 -9.13 -0.74 8.19
N ASN A 40 -10.16 -1.58 8.16
CA ASN A 40 -11.48 -1.17 7.71
C ASN A 40 -11.99 0.00 8.57
N GLY A 41 -12.56 1.02 7.92
CA GLY A 41 -13.01 2.24 8.61
C GLY A 41 -11.92 3.27 8.90
N SER A 42 -10.67 3.07 8.47
CA SER A 42 -9.57 4.05 8.68
C SER A 42 -9.66 5.31 7.81
N GLY A 43 -10.58 5.36 6.83
CA GLY A 43 -10.78 6.51 5.95
C GLY A 43 -10.22 6.36 4.53
N LYS A 44 -9.66 5.21 4.14
CA LYS A 44 -9.06 4.96 2.81
C LYS A 44 -10.03 5.27 1.66
N SER A 45 -11.10 4.49 1.54
CA SER A 45 -12.11 4.64 0.47
C SER A 45 -12.81 6.01 0.51
N THR A 46 -13.00 6.59 1.71
CA THR A 46 -13.53 7.94 1.86
C THR A 46 -12.59 8.98 1.26
N THR A 47 -11.29 8.86 1.52
CA THR A 47 -10.26 9.74 0.94
C THR A 47 -10.25 9.62 -0.59
N LEU A 48 -10.24 8.38 -1.12
CA LEU A 48 -10.31 8.15 -2.58
C LEU A 48 -11.60 8.72 -3.17
N GLY A 49 -12.75 8.52 -2.53
CA GLY A 49 -14.03 9.07 -2.99
C GLY A 49 -14.03 10.61 -3.04
N ILE A 50 -13.33 11.29 -2.13
CA ILE A 50 -13.23 12.75 -2.13
C ILE A 50 -12.37 13.23 -3.30
N VAL A 51 -11.18 12.68 -3.49
CA VAL A 51 -10.26 13.13 -4.56
C VAL A 51 -10.81 12.80 -5.95
N LEU A 52 -11.65 11.79 -6.07
CA LEU A 52 -12.39 11.42 -7.29
C LEU A 52 -13.72 12.19 -7.45
N ASN A 53 -14.00 13.14 -6.55
CA ASN A 53 -15.20 13.99 -6.59
C ASN A 53 -16.54 13.21 -6.50
N VAL A 54 -16.52 12.01 -5.91
CA VAL A 54 -17.72 11.19 -5.61
C VAL A 54 -18.29 11.54 -4.24
N VAL A 55 -17.42 11.92 -3.29
CA VAL A 55 -17.77 12.33 -1.92
C VAL A 55 -17.36 13.76 -1.68
N ASN A 56 -18.29 14.60 -1.22
CA ASN A 56 -17.97 15.98 -0.84
C ASN A 56 -17.15 16.02 0.45
N LYS A 57 -16.04 16.76 0.45
CA LYS A 57 -15.27 17.05 1.67
C LYS A 57 -16.05 17.96 2.62
N THR A 58 -15.75 17.93 3.91
CA THR A 58 -16.27 18.86 4.91
C THR A 58 -15.39 20.12 4.98
N SER A 59 -14.05 19.94 5.01
CA SER A 59 -13.09 21.05 4.99
C SER A 59 -11.76 20.59 4.38
N GLY A 60 -10.78 21.48 4.29
CA GLY A 60 -9.50 21.22 3.64
C GLY A 60 -9.58 21.36 2.13
N SER A 61 -8.52 20.94 1.44
CA SER A 61 -8.42 21.02 -0.01
C SER A 61 -7.60 19.89 -0.61
N PHE A 62 -7.77 19.65 -1.90
CA PHE A 62 -6.86 18.82 -2.69
C PHE A 62 -6.65 19.45 -4.06
N LYS A 63 -5.54 19.13 -4.69
CA LYS A 63 -5.18 19.62 -6.03
C LYS A 63 -4.62 18.48 -6.85
N TRP A 64 -5.11 18.34 -8.08
CA TRP A 64 -4.55 17.49 -9.11
C TRP A 64 -3.54 18.26 -9.94
N PHE A 65 -2.46 17.63 -10.39
CA PHE A 65 -1.49 18.16 -11.37
C PHE A 65 -1.03 19.60 -11.03
N ASN A 66 -0.59 19.82 -9.79
CA ASN A 66 -0.18 21.14 -9.25
C ASN A 66 -1.28 22.21 -9.24
N GLY A 67 -2.55 21.83 -9.49
CA GLY A 67 -3.66 22.78 -9.53
C GLY A 67 -3.78 23.56 -10.85
N ASN A 68 -3.11 23.11 -11.91
CA ASN A 68 -3.13 23.76 -13.24
C ASN A 68 -4.41 23.49 -14.01
N THR A 69 -5.24 22.54 -13.56
CA THR A 69 -6.49 22.15 -14.23
C THR A 69 -7.64 22.09 -13.23
N SER A 70 -8.87 22.20 -13.72
CA SER A 70 -10.07 21.93 -12.93
C SER A 70 -10.08 20.46 -12.48
N THR A 71 -10.73 20.14 -11.36
CA THR A 71 -10.89 18.74 -10.92
C THR A 71 -11.57 17.89 -12.01
N HIS A 72 -12.55 18.44 -12.71
CA HIS A 72 -13.25 17.74 -13.80
C HIS A 72 -12.29 17.34 -14.93
N ASP A 73 -11.43 18.24 -15.37
CA ASP A 73 -10.48 17.96 -16.47
C ASP A 73 -9.33 17.07 -16.00
N ALA A 74 -8.89 17.23 -14.75
CA ALA A 74 -7.90 16.36 -14.15
C ALA A 74 -8.39 14.90 -14.12
N LEU A 75 -9.64 14.65 -13.76
CA LEU A 75 -10.22 13.32 -13.69
C LEU A 75 -10.28 12.60 -15.06
N LYS A 76 -10.20 13.31 -16.18
CA LYS A 76 -10.03 12.69 -17.50
C LYS A 76 -8.67 12.01 -17.69
N GLN A 77 -7.67 12.38 -16.88
CA GLN A 77 -6.33 11.81 -16.86
C GLN A 77 -6.13 10.81 -15.71
N VAL A 78 -7.20 10.47 -14.99
CA VAL A 78 -7.21 9.54 -13.87
C VAL A 78 -7.94 8.27 -14.30
N GLY A 79 -7.31 7.11 -14.10
CA GLY A 79 -7.98 5.82 -14.11
C GLY A 79 -8.35 5.44 -12.68
N ALA A 80 -9.58 4.99 -12.44
CA ALA A 80 -9.98 4.61 -11.09
C ALA A 80 -10.88 3.38 -11.06
N ILE A 81 -10.66 2.55 -10.04
CA ILE A 81 -11.56 1.46 -9.64
C ILE A 81 -11.83 1.66 -8.17
N ILE A 82 -13.11 1.91 -7.83
CA ILE A 82 -13.59 1.97 -6.45
C ILE A 82 -14.56 0.82 -6.26
N GLU A 83 -14.37 0.08 -5.17
CA GLU A 83 -15.16 -1.07 -4.81
C GLU A 83 -15.13 -2.20 -5.86
N ARG A 84 -16.30 -2.73 -6.24
CA ARG A 84 -16.40 -3.89 -7.11
C ARG A 84 -16.55 -3.51 -8.58
N PRO A 85 -15.96 -4.31 -9.51
CA PRO A 85 -16.18 -4.14 -10.94
C PRO A 85 -17.66 -4.23 -11.29
N ASN A 86 -18.21 -3.16 -11.88
CA ASN A 86 -19.61 -3.07 -12.22
C ASN A 86 -19.78 -2.99 -13.77
N PHE A 87 -19.97 -4.15 -14.38
CA PHE A 87 -20.16 -4.30 -15.82
C PHE A 87 -21.48 -5.01 -16.12
N TYR A 88 -21.97 -4.88 -17.34
CA TYR A 88 -23.18 -5.57 -17.79
C TYR A 88 -22.94 -7.08 -17.91
N PRO A 89 -23.62 -7.93 -17.13
CA PRO A 89 -23.30 -9.36 -17.01
C PRO A 89 -23.43 -10.14 -18.31
N TYR A 90 -24.38 -9.75 -19.16
CA TYR A 90 -24.69 -10.43 -20.41
C TYR A 90 -23.93 -9.92 -21.62
N MET A 91 -23.22 -8.81 -21.48
CA MET A 91 -22.28 -8.30 -22.47
C MET A 91 -20.94 -9.03 -22.39
N THR A 92 -20.23 -9.09 -23.51
CA THR A 92 -18.86 -9.57 -23.56
C THR A 92 -17.91 -8.52 -22.92
N ALA A 93 -16.66 -8.91 -22.63
CA ALA A 93 -15.66 -7.95 -22.16
C ALA A 93 -15.47 -6.81 -23.17
N GLU A 94 -15.33 -7.14 -24.45
CA GLU A 94 -15.19 -6.15 -25.52
C GLU A 94 -16.40 -5.19 -25.58
N GLN A 95 -17.63 -5.71 -25.48
CA GLN A 95 -18.83 -4.86 -25.50
C GLN A 95 -18.88 -3.92 -24.30
N ASN A 96 -18.54 -4.40 -23.12
CA ASN A 96 -18.44 -3.58 -21.93
C ASN A 96 -17.38 -2.46 -22.08
N LEU A 97 -16.20 -2.80 -22.60
CA LEU A 97 -15.14 -1.81 -22.82
C LEU A 97 -15.50 -0.81 -23.93
N LYS A 98 -16.20 -1.23 -25.00
CA LYS A 98 -16.74 -0.32 -26.03
C LYS A 98 -17.71 0.70 -25.42
N LEU A 99 -18.52 0.30 -24.46
CA LEU A 99 -19.41 1.23 -23.75
C LEU A 99 -18.59 2.24 -22.92
N VAL A 100 -17.55 1.77 -22.21
CA VAL A 100 -16.66 2.66 -21.45
C VAL A 100 -15.90 3.62 -22.37
N CYS A 101 -15.41 3.16 -23.51
CA CYS A 101 -14.76 4.02 -24.51
C CYS A 101 -15.69 5.16 -24.95
N ARG A 102 -16.97 4.87 -25.22
CA ARG A 102 -17.95 5.91 -25.58
C ARG A 102 -18.17 6.93 -24.47
N ILE A 103 -18.25 6.48 -23.21
CA ILE A 103 -18.42 7.36 -22.05
C ILE A 103 -17.19 8.26 -21.85
N LYS A 104 -15.98 7.68 -22.03
CA LYS A 104 -14.71 8.40 -21.86
C LYS A 104 -14.29 9.22 -23.09
N GLY A 105 -14.95 9.04 -24.24
CA GLY A 105 -14.54 9.66 -25.51
C GLY A 105 -13.22 9.13 -26.06
N VAL A 106 -12.92 7.84 -25.83
CA VAL A 106 -11.67 7.17 -26.21
C VAL A 106 -11.93 6.23 -27.39
N ASP A 107 -10.93 6.10 -28.29
CA ASP A 107 -11.02 5.21 -29.44
C ASP A 107 -11.09 3.74 -29.03
N HIS A 108 -11.93 2.97 -29.73
CA HIS A 108 -12.12 1.55 -29.51
C HIS A 108 -10.89 0.70 -29.85
N SER A 109 -9.97 1.21 -30.67
CA SER A 109 -8.72 0.52 -31.05
C SER A 109 -7.83 0.16 -29.87
N LYS A 110 -7.95 0.91 -28.76
CA LYS A 110 -7.19 0.66 -27.52
C LYS A 110 -7.66 -0.57 -26.73
N ILE A 111 -8.84 -1.12 -27.02
CA ILE A 111 -9.45 -2.20 -26.24
C ILE A 111 -8.55 -3.44 -26.22
N ASP A 112 -8.08 -3.87 -27.37
CA ASP A 112 -7.30 -5.12 -27.49
C ASP A 112 -5.96 -4.97 -26.77
N GLU A 113 -5.27 -3.84 -26.90
CA GLU A 113 -4.05 -3.51 -26.15
C GLU A 113 -4.28 -3.58 -24.62
N LYS A 114 -5.35 -2.96 -24.12
CA LYS A 114 -5.62 -2.95 -22.67
C LYS A 114 -6.08 -4.32 -22.14
N LEU A 115 -6.75 -5.11 -22.98
CA LEU A 115 -7.06 -6.50 -22.65
C LEU A 115 -5.80 -7.38 -22.63
N GLU A 116 -4.84 -7.12 -23.50
CA GLU A 116 -3.56 -7.82 -23.52
C GLU A 116 -2.75 -7.54 -22.23
N VAL A 117 -2.63 -6.26 -21.84
CA VAL A 117 -1.96 -5.84 -20.59
C VAL A 117 -2.48 -6.61 -19.36
N VAL A 118 -3.77 -6.92 -19.32
CA VAL A 118 -4.37 -7.65 -18.19
C VAL A 118 -4.55 -9.16 -18.45
N GLY A 119 -4.04 -9.68 -19.57
CA GLY A 119 -4.12 -11.11 -19.94
C GLY A 119 -5.54 -11.61 -20.17
N LEU A 120 -6.39 -10.79 -20.80
CA LEU A 120 -7.78 -11.13 -21.12
C LEU A 120 -8.13 -11.07 -22.60
N LEU A 121 -7.16 -10.85 -23.50
CA LEU A 121 -7.41 -10.67 -24.93
C LEU A 121 -8.13 -11.87 -25.55
N GLU A 122 -7.69 -13.09 -25.26
CA GLU A 122 -8.33 -14.32 -25.76
C GLU A 122 -9.75 -14.55 -25.21
N ARG A 123 -10.08 -13.89 -24.11
CA ARG A 123 -11.38 -13.97 -23.45
C ARG A 123 -12.33 -12.84 -23.82
N LYS A 124 -11.94 -11.92 -24.71
CA LYS A 124 -12.70 -10.68 -25.01
C LYS A 124 -14.15 -10.91 -25.47
N HIS A 125 -14.43 -12.04 -26.13
CA HIS A 125 -15.75 -12.39 -26.62
C HIS A 125 -16.60 -13.21 -25.60
N HIS A 126 -16.06 -13.53 -24.42
CA HIS A 126 -16.82 -14.22 -23.38
C HIS A 126 -17.66 -13.23 -22.57
N LYS A 127 -18.86 -13.66 -22.16
CA LYS A 127 -19.78 -12.83 -21.35
C LYS A 127 -19.21 -12.58 -19.96
N PHE A 128 -19.31 -11.36 -19.46
CA PHE A 128 -18.78 -10.96 -18.15
C PHE A 128 -19.29 -11.84 -16.99
N LYS A 129 -20.56 -12.31 -17.05
CA LYS A 129 -21.11 -13.21 -16.04
C LYS A 129 -20.33 -14.52 -15.86
N THR A 130 -19.59 -14.97 -16.89
CA THR A 130 -18.80 -16.20 -16.86
C THR A 130 -17.37 -16.00 -16.33
N TYR A 131 -17.01 -14.76 -16.04
CA TYR A 131 -15.68 -14.44 -15.53
C TYR A 131 -15.55 -14.81 -14.05
N SER A 132 -14.40 -15.37 -13.67
CA SER A 132 -13.99 -15.49 -12.26
C SER A 132 -13.84 -14.10 -11.63
N LEU A 133 -13.76 -14.03 -10.31
CA LEU A 133 -13.55 -12.75 -9.61
C LEU A 133 -12.26 -12.08 -10.07
N GLY A 134 -11.15 -12.82 -10.18
CA GLY A 134 -9.88 -12.30 -10.68
C GLY A 134 -9.96 -11.79 -12.13
N MET A 135 -10.69 -12.49 -13.01
CA MET A 135 -10.92 -11.99 -14.38
C MET A 135 -11.76 -10.71 -14.39
N LYS A 136 -12.76 -10.60 -13.52
CA LYS A 136 -13.57 -9.38 -13.37
C LYS A 136 -12.73 -8.20 -12.91
N GLN A 137 -11.85 -8.43 -11.94
CA GLN A 137 -10.95 -7.40 -11.44
C GLN A 137 -9.94 -6.95 -12.52
N ARG A 138 -9.39 -7.89 -13.28
CA ARG A 138 -8.49 -7.59 -14.42
C ARG A 138 -9.21 -6.78 -15.50
N LEU A 139 -10.46 -7.10 -15.82
CA LEU A 139 -11.25 -6.30 -16.76
C LEU A 139 -11.48 -4.88 -16.25
N ALA A 140 -11.70 -4.69 -14.96
CA ALA A 140 -11.83 -3.37 -14.37
C ALA A 140 -10.54 -2.55 -14.53
N ILE A 141 -9.38 -3.17 -14.30
CA ILE A 141 -8.09 -2.53 -14.54
C ILE A 141 -7.96 -2.13 -16.02
N ALA A 142 -8.27 -3.02 -16.97
CA ALA A 142 -8.27 -2.68 -18.40
C ALA A 142 -9.17 -1.49 -18.71
N SER A 143 -10.38 -1.44 -18.12
CA SER A 143 -11.31 -0.32 -18.26
C SER A 143 -10.77 1.00 -17.72
N ALA A 144 -10.06 0.96 -16.60
CA ALA A 144 -9.42 2.14 -16.01
C ALA A 144 -8.27 2.66 -16.88
N LEU A 145 -7.58 1.79 -17.60
CA LEU A 145 -6.44 2.11 -18.47
C LEU A 145 -6.81 2.65 -19.87
N LEU A 146 -8.07 2.60 -20.28
CA LEU A 146 -8.48 2.94 -21.66
C LEU A 146 -8.10 4.35 -22.11
N ASN A 147 -8.03 5.30 -21.19
CA ASN A 147 -7.66 6.70 -21.47
C ASN A 147 -6.17 7.01 -21.24
N ASP A 148 -5.31 5.99 -21.14
CA ASP A 148 -3.88 6.12 -20.81
C ASP A 148 -3.63 7.09 -19.65
N PRO A 149 -4.14 6.78 -18.45
CA PRO A 149 -4.13 7.72 -17.35
C PRO A 149 -2.71 7.99 -16.83
N GLU A 150 -2.44 9.21 -16.36
CA GLU A 150 -1.19 9.53 -15.66
C GLU A 150 -1.12 8.90 -14.25
N ILE A 151 -2.29 8.64 -13.66
CA ILE A 151 -2.42 7.95 -12.37
C ILE A 151 -3.58 6.95 -12.41
N LEU A 152 -3.32 5.76 -11.87
CA LEU A 152 -4.30 4.69 -11.67
C LEU A 152 -4.59 4.53 -10.18
N ILE A 153 -5.87 4.67 -9.79
CA ILE A 153 -6.35 4.50 -8.41
C ILE A 153 -7.07 3.17 -8.29
N LEU A 154 -6.67 2.37 -7.33
CA LEU A 154 -7.20 1.03 -7.06
C LEU A 154 -7.62 0.92 -5.59
N ASP A 155 -8.90 0.71 -5.33
CA ASP A 155 -9.42 0.46 -3.99
C ASP A 155 -9.60 -1.04 -3.77
N GLU A 156 -8.79 -1.64 -2.87
CA GLU A 156 -8.80 -3.05 -2.49
C GLU A 156 -8.78 -4.03 -3.71
N PRO A 157 -7.83 -3.89 -4.68
CA PRO A 157 -7.89 -4.63 -5.96
C PRO A 157 -7.69 -6.13 -5.81
N THR A 158 -7.15 -6.60 -4.69
CA THR A 158 -6.89 -8.02 -4.41
C THR A 158 -7.92 -8.67 -3.48
N ASN A 159 -8.89 -7.87 -2.98
CA ASN A 159 -9.85 -8.36 -2.00
C ASN A 159 -10.71 -9.52 -2.52
N GLY A 160 -10.73 -10.62 -1.78
CA GLY A 160 -11.51 -11.82 -2.08
C GLY A 160 -10.93 -12.71 -3.19
N LEU A 161 -9.72 -12.41 -3.68
CA LEU A 161 -9.02 -13.25 -4.64
C LEU A 161 -8.29 -14.41 -3.93
N ASP A 162 -8.11 -15.50 -4.68
CA ASP A 162 -7.21 -16.57 -4.31
C ASP A 162 -5.73 -16.14 -4.44
N PRO A 163 -4.77 -16.88 -3.86
CA PRO A 163 -3.35 -16.52 -3.92
C PRO A 163 -2.82 -16.33 -5.35
N GLN A 164 -3.31 -17.10 -6.31
CA GLN A 164 -2.91 -16.99 -7.71
C GLN A 164 -3.45 -15.69 -8.33
N GLY A 165 -4.71 -15.34 -8.05
CA GLY A 165 -5.32 -14.09 -8.49
C GLY A 165 -4.61 -12.86 -7.90
N ILE A 166 -4.26 -12.91 -6.61
CA ILE A 166 -3.48 -11.87 -5.95
C ILE A 166 -2.13 -11.68 -6.67
N HIS A 167 -1.40 -12.76 -6.93
CA HIS A 167 -0.12 -12.70 -7.65
C HIS A 167 -0.27 -12.09 -9.04
N GLN A 168 -1.31 -12.45 -9.79
CA GLN A 168 -1.57 -11.90 -11.13
C GLN A 168 -1.86 -10.40 -11.08
N ILE A 169 -2.73 -9.93 -10.16
CA ILE A 169 -3.04 -8.51 -10.01
C ILE A 169 -1.78 -7.73 -9.62
N ARG A 170 -0.97 -8.27 -8.70
CA ARG A 170 0.30 -7.66 -8.30
C ARG A 170 1.25 -7.49 -9.48
N GLN A 171 1.40 -8.50 -10.34
CA GLN A 171 2.25 -8.42 -11.51
C GLN A 171 1.75 -7.36 -12.50
N ILE A 172 0.46 -7.34 -12.78
CA ILE A 172 -0.17 -6.31 -13.63
C ILE A 172 0.10 -4.90 -13.10
N ILE A 173 -0.04 -4.67 -11.78
CA ILE A 173 0.25 -3.37 -11.17
C ILE A 173 1.72 -2.98 -11.37
N LYS A 174 2.65 -3.92 -11.17
CA LYS A 174 4.09 -3.69 -11.40
C LYS A 174 4.40 -3.34 -12.86
N ASP A 175 3.80 -4.05 -13.79
CA ASP A 175 4.02 -3.83 -15.23
C ASP A 175 3.47 -2.46 -15.66
N ILE A 176 2.30 -2.06 -15.17
CA ILE A 176 1.72 -0.73 -15.40
C ILE A 176 2.62 0.37 -14.81
N ALA A 177 3.13 0.18 -13.60
CA ALA A 177 4.05 1.12 -12.96
C ALA A 177 5.38 1.23 -13.71
N ALA A 178 5.92 0.12 -14.18
CA ALA A 178 7.13 0.09 -15.01
C ALA A 178 6.94 0.84 -16.34
N GLY A 179 5.72 0.91 -16.86
CA GLY A 179 5.32 1.74 -18.00
C GLY A 179 5.23 3.24 -17.70
N GLY A 180 5.49 3.67 -16.44
CA GLY A 180 5.54 5.07 -16.04
C GLY A 180 4.23 5.64 -15.48
N THR A 181 3.17 4.84 -15.39
CA THR A 181 1.91 5.25 -14.76
C THR A 181 2.09 5.31 -13.23
N THR A 182 1.71 6.42 -12.62
CA THR A 182 1.64 6.53 -11.15
C THR A 182 0.50 5.66 -10.62
N ILE A 183 0.69 5.00 -9.50
CA ILE A 183 -0.36 4.16 -8.91
C ILE A 183 -0.65 4.60 -7.48
N LEU A 184 -1.92 4.68 -7.15
CA LEU A 184 -2.42 4.85 -5.79
C LEU A 184 -3.30 3.65 -5.43
N LEU A 185 -2.79 2.82 -4.54
CA LEU A 185 -3.42 1.58 -4.09
C LEU A 185 -3.92 1.75 -2.67
N ALA A 186 -5.21 1.59 -2.40
CA ALA A 186 -5.70 1.43 -1.04
C ALA A 186 -5.81 -0.06 -0.69
N SER A 187 -5.26 -0.46 0.44
CA SER A 187 -5.31 -1.84 0.92
C SER A 187 -5.27 -1.92 2.45
N HIS A 188 -5.84 -3.00 2.98
CA HIS A 188 -5.64 -3.40 4.38
C HIS A 188 -4.62 -4.55 4.50
N LEU A 189 -4.11 -5.09 3.39
CA LEU A 189 -3.14 -6.17 3.32
C LEU A 189 -1.72 -5.59 3.21
N LEU A 190 -1.01 -5.56 4.33
CA LEU A 190 0.32 -4.97 4.43
C LEU A 190 1.36 -5.66 3.54
N ASP A 191 1.32 -7.01 3.48
CA ASP A 191 2.19 -7.82 2.61
C ASP A 191 2.05 -7.45 1.12
N GLU A 192 0.85 -7.08 0.67
CA GLU A 192 0.62 -6.64 -0.70
C GLU A 192 1.28 -5.28 -0.99
N VAL A 193 1.13 -4.34 -0.05
CA VAL A 193 1.71 -3.01 -0.19
C VAL A 193 3.23 -3.06 -0.13
N GLU A 194 3.80 -3.85 0.78
CA GLU A 194 5.26 -4.06 0.87
C GLU A 194 5.87 -4.57 -0.44
N LYS A 195 5.16 -5.47 -1.13
CA LYS A 195 5.66 -6.09 -2.38
C LYS A 195 5.51 -5.24 -3.63
N VAL A 196 4.66 -4.22 -3.60
CA VAL A 196 4.29 -3.45 -4.80
C VAL A 196 4.60 -1.96 -4.68
N CYS A 197 4.43 -1.38 -3.48
CA CYS A 197 4.53 0.06 -3.29
C CYS A 197 5.96 0.52 -2.98
N SER A 198 6.33 1.68 -3.51
CA SER A 198 7.55 2.40 -3.13
C SER A 198 7.32 3.34 -1.94
N HIS A 199 6.08 3.83 -1.79
CA HIS A 199 5.69 4.76 -0.74
C HIS A 199 4.41 4.30 -0.06
N VAL A 200 4.21 4.73 1.18
CA VAL A 200 3.04 4.38 1.97
C VAL A 200 2.51 5.57 2.77
N VAL A 201 1.20 5.64 2.88
CA VAL A 201 0.47 6.51 3.80
C VAL A 201 -0.35 5.62 4.73
N VAL A 202 -0.04 5.62 6.02
CA VAL A 202 -0.72 4.80 7.03
C VAL A 202 -1.83 5.61 7.67
N LEU A 203 -3.05 5.08 7.63
CA LEU A 203 -4.24 5.72 8.20
C LEU A 203 -4.83 4.88 9.33
N ARG A 204 -5.25 5.54 10.41
CA ARG A 204 -6.02 4.95 11.50
C ARG A 204 -7.06 5.94 12.03
N LYS A 205 -8.31 5.52 12.19
CA LYS A 205 -9.42 6.35 12.70
C LYS A 205 -9.54 7.71 12.00
N GLY A 206 -9.26 7.75 10.70
CA GLY A 206 -9.31 8.96 9.87
C GLY A 206 -8.07 9.86 9.92
N GLU A 207 -7.08 9.54 10.72
CA GLU A 207 -5.83 10.30 10.89
C GLU A 207 -4.65 9.60 10.20
N LYS A 208 -3.66 10.40 9.79
CA LYS A 208 -2.41 9.90 9.23
C LYS A 208 -1.42 9.60 10.34
N LEU A 209 -0.95 8.35 10.44
CA LEU A 209 0.10 7.94 11.36
C LEU A 209 1.49 8.10 10.75
N TYR A 210 1.63 7.74 9.45
CA TYR A 210 2.89 7.79 8.74
C TYR A 210 2.68 8.18 7.28
N SER A 211 3.68 8.78 6.67
CA SER A 211 3.75 9.00 5.22
C SER A 211 5.22 9.09 4.81
N GLY A 212 5.67 8.19 3.95
CA GLY A 212 7.07 8.13 3.51
C GLY A 212 7.32 6.92 2.60
N ARG A 213 8.59 6.59 2.40
CA ARG A 213 9.00 5.42 1.63
C ARG A 213 8.75 4.14 2.43
N VAL A 214 8.42 3.05 1.73
CA VAL A 214 8.22 1.73 2.35
C VAL A 214 9.54 1.21 2.93
N ASP A 215 10.65 1.36 2.20
CA ASP A 215 11.98 0.95 2.68
C ASP A 215 12.48 1.75 3.90
N GLU A 216 12.09 3.02 4.04
CA GLU A 216 12.37 3.83 5.24
C GLU A 216 11.50 3.40 6.43
N MET A 217 10.24 3.05 6.20
CA MET A 217 9.36 2.55 7.25
C MET A 217 9.83 1.18 7.78
N ILE A 218 10.33 0.31 6.88
CA ILE A 218 10.90 -1.01 7.21
C ILE A 218 12.37 -0.89 7.64
N SER A 219 12.93 0.32 7.68
CA SER A 219 14.37 0.61 7.78
C SER A 219 15.02 0.30 9.12
N SER A 220 14.46 -0.55 9.92
CA SER A 220 15.28 -1.27 10.87
C SER A 220 16.33 -2.06 10.07
N HIS A 221 17.59 -1.97 10.47
CA HIS A 221 18.65 -2.79 9.89
C HIS A 221 18.39 -4.29 10.11
N GLY A 222 17.16 -4.59 10.53
CA GLY A 222 16.67 -5.90 10.89
C GLY A 222 17.01 -6.23 12.35
N PHE A 223 16.77 -7.46 12.68
CA PHE A 223 17.05 -7.99 14.01
C PHE A 223 17.61 -9.42 13.88
N PHE A 224 18.28 -9.86 14.92
CA PHE A 224 18.68 -11.26 15.08
C PHE A 224 17.73 -11.97 16.04
N GLU A 225 17.29 -13.16 15.67
CA GLU A 225 16.69 -14.16 16.56
C GLU A 225 17.80 -15.11 17.01
N LEU A 226 17.98 -15.22 18.33
CA LEU A 226 19.13 -15.85 18.95
C LEU A 226 18.71 -16.85 20.02
N LYS A 227 19.39 -18.03 20.04
CA LYS A 227 19.34 -18.94 21.19
C LYS A 227 20.75 -19.37 21.58
N THR A 228 20.98 -19.52 22.86
CA THR A 228 22.25 -20.02 23.43
C THR A 228 22.01 -20.58 24.83
N ASP A 229 22.83 -21.53 25.25
CA ASP A 229 22.83 -22.01 26.64
C ASP A 229 23.34 -20.95 27.62
N LYS A 230 24.13 -19.97 27.14
CA LYS A 230 24.70 -18.84 27.92
C LYS A 230 23.84 -17.57 27.84
N LYS A 231 22.53 -17.69 28.09
CA LYS A 231 21.56 -16.62 27.87
C LYS A 231 21.92 -15.31 28.59
N LYS A 232 22.32 -15.38 29.88
CA LYS A 232 22.67 -14.19 30.67
C LYS A 232 23.91 -13.45 30.12
N GLU A 233 24.92 -14.20 29.70
CA GLU A 233 26.15 -13.65 29.12
C GLU A 233 25.84 -12.96 27.78
N LEU A 234 25.02 -13.60 26.92
CA LEU A 234 24.60 -13.04 25.65
C LEU A 234 23.86 -11.71 25.85
N ILE A 235 22.88 -11.64 26.75
CA ILE A 235 22.13 -10.41 27.07
C ILE A 235 23.09 -9.29 27.48
N SER A 236 24.00 -9.55 28.40
CA SER A 236 24.98 -8.55 28.86
C SER A 236 25.88 -8.01 27.73
N ILE A 237 26.27 -8.89 26.80
CA ILE A 237 27.06 -8.48 25.63
C ILE A 237 26.23 -7.61 24.70
N LEU A 238 24.97 -7.98 24.44
CA LEU A 238 24.09 -7.23 23.55
C LEU A 238 23.74 -5.85 24.13
N GLU A 239 23.44 -5.76 25.44
CA GLU A 239 23.14 -4.49 26.12
C GLU A 239 24.33 -3.51 26.14
N SER A 240 25.54 -4.05 26.18
CA SER A 240 26.77 -3.24 26.16
C SER A 240 27.24 -2.84 24.76
N HIS A 241 26.71 -3.44 23.70
CA HIS A 241 27.18 -3.26 22.34
C HIS A 241 26.40 -2.15 21.62
N PRO A 242 27.02 -1.10 21.08
CA PRO A 242 26.35 0.09 20.54
C PRO A 242 25.43 -0.20 19.34
N ASN A 243 25.65 -1.31 18.64
CA ASN A 243 24.84 -1.67 17.46
C ASN A 243 23.47 -2.30 17.79
N PHE A 244 23.13 -2.48 19.08
CA PHE A 244 21.83 -3.02 19.46
C PHE A 244 21.04 -1.98 20.25
N SER A 245 19.82 -1.63 19.77
CA SER A 245 19.00 -0.58 20.37
C SER A 245 17.94 -1.10 21.33
N LYS A 246 17.46 -2.30 21.08
CA LYS A 246 16.35 -2.92 21.82
C LYS A 246 16.54 -4.42 21.88
N LEU A 247 16.30 -5.00 23.03
CA LEU A 247 16.24 -6.45 23.21
C LEU A 247 14.83 -6.84 23.63
N LYS A 248 14.30 -7.90 22.97
CA LYS A 248 13.07 -8.56 23.35
C LYS A 248 13.43 -9.97 23.81
N ILE A 249 13.10 -10.29 25.05
CA ILE A 249 13.53 -11.54 25.68
C ILE A 249 12.29 -12.37 25.97
N GLU A 250 12.16 -13.48 25.28
CA GLU A 250 11.15 -14.52 25.50
C GLU A 250 11.80 -15.72 26.20
N GLU A 251 11.02 -16.74 26.58
CA GLU A 251 11.51 -17.86 27.40
C GLU A 251 12.82 -18.47 26.87
N GLU A 252 12.90 -18.75 25.58
CA GLU A 252 14.10 -19.33 24.95
C GLU A 252 14.70 -18.46 23.85
N LEU A 253 14.01 -17.45 23.36
CA LEU A 253 14.42 -16.64 22.22
C LEU A 253 14.79 -15.22 22.66
N ILE A 254 15.92 -14.72 22.14
CA ILE A 254 16.32 -13.33 22.29
C ILE A 254 16.25 -12.69 20.91
N THR A 255 15.49 -11.60 20.79
CA THR A 255 15.45 -10.77 19.59
C THR A 255 16.27 -9.52 19.84
N ALA A 256 17.30 -9.30 19.02
CA ALA A 256 18.21 -8.15 19.11
C ALA A 256 18.09 -7.24 17.89
N PHE A 257 17.59 -6.02 18.08
CA PHE A 257 17.35 -5.04 16.99
C PHE A 257 18.64 -4.28 16.69
N LEU A 258 18.93 -4.14 15.39
CA LEU A 258 20.15 -3.54 14.89
C LEU A 258 20.01 -2.02 14.67
N ASN A 259 20.99 -1.24 15.13
CA ASN A 259 21.14 0.19 14.82
C ASN A 259 21.82 0.42 13.48
N GLU A 260 22.74 -0.50 13.08
CA GLU A 260 23.51 -0.42 11.85
C GLU A 260 23.52 -1.80 11.16
N PRO A 261 23.72 -1.86 9.82
CA PRO A 261 23.78 -3.11 9.11
C PRO A 261 24.89 -4.04 9.65
N MET A 262 24.52 -5.27 9.99
CA MET A 262 25.46 -6.31 10.37
C MET A 262 25.04 -7.63 9.71
N SER A 263 25.98 -8.38 9.13
CA SER A 263 25.68 -9.69 8.59
C SER A 263 25.56 -10.76 9.68
N ALA A 264 24.82 -11.85 9.43
CA ALA A 264 24.75 -12.97 10.37
C ALA A 264 26.13 -13.60 10.58
N SER A 265 26.99 -13.59 9.55
CA SER A 265 28.37 -14.08 9.64
C SER A 265 29.23 -13.26 10.59
N ASP A 266 29.18 -11.92 10.46
CA ASP A 266 29.94 -11.02 11.33
C ASP A 266 29.47 -11.10 12.78
N PHE A 267 28.15 -11.19 12.96
CA PHE A 267 27.57 -11.37 14.29
C PHE A 267 27.98 -12.71 14.92
N ASN A 268 27.93 -13.81 14.15
CA ASN A 268 28.34 -15.11 14.64
C ASN A 268 29.82 -15.13 15.04
N LYS A 269 30.70 -14.50 14.25
CA LYS A 269 32.10 -14.34 14.57
C LYS A 269 32.32 -13.54 15.87
N LEU A 270 31.61 -12.43 15.98
CA LEU A 270 31.65 -11.57 17.19
C LEU A 270 31.25 -12.35 18.45
N MET A 271 30.21 -13.18 18.38
CA MET A 271 29.76 -14.01 19.52
C MET A 271 30.77 -15.12 19.81
N PHE A 272 31.30 -15.77 18.78
CA PHE A 272 32.31 -16.82 18.94
C PHE A 272 33.58 -16.29 19.62
N ASP A 273 34.06 -15.13 19.21
CA ASP A 273 35.25 -14.47 19.80
C ASP A 273 35.01 -14.09 21.28
N LYS A 274 33.76 -13.92 21.70
CA LYS A 274 33.37 -13.69 23.10
C LYS A 274 33.02 -15.00 23.86
N GLY A 275 33.24 -16.17 23.26
CA GLY A 275 33.01 -17.47 23.87
C GLY A 275 31.53 -17.87 23.95
N ILE A 276 30.67 -17.25 23.17
CA ILE A 276 29.26 -17.59 23.06
C ILE A 276 29.04 -18.45 21.82
N ILE A 277 28.48 -19.63 22.04
CA ILE A 277 28.03 -20.52 20.95
C ILE A 277 26.53 -20.33 20.81
N LEU A 278 26.11 -19.99 19.59
CA LEU A 278 24.69 -19.83 19.27
C LEU A 278 24.12 -21.16 18.73
N SER A 279 23.06 -21.64 19.34
CA SER A 279 22.29 -22.80 18.85
C SER A 279 21.24 -22.38 17.80
N HIS A 280 20.89 -21.07 17.77
CA HIS A 280 20.03 -20.48 16.76
C HIS A 280 20.51 -19.06 16.45
N LEU A 281 20.65 -18.77 15.15
CA LEU A 281 21.00 -17.45 14.62
C LEU A 281 20.26 -17.24 13.30
N VAL A 282 19.23 -16.39 13.31
CA VAL A 282 18.52 -16.00 12.09
C VAL A 282 18.47 -14.48 12.05
N LYS A 283 18.92 -13.91 10.93
CA LYS A 283 18.71 -12.48 10.64
C LYS A 283 17.38 -12.30 9.94
N ARG A 284 16.53 -11.45 10.50
CA ARG A 284 15.26 -11.05 9.89
C ARG A 284 15.22 -9.54 9.65
N LYS A 285 14.41 -9.14 8.68
CA LYS A 285 13.95 -7.76 8.55
C LYS A 285 12.60 -7.64 9.23
N GLU A 286 12.33 -6.52 9.86
CA GLU A 286 10.96 -6.21 10.30
C GLU A 286 10.06 -6.15 9.06
N SER A 287 8.87 -6.70 9.17
CA SER A 287 7.84 -6.57 8.14
C SER A 287 7.11 -5.23 8.27
N LEU A 288 6.47 -4.79 7.19
CA LEU A 288 5.58 -3.64 7.24
C LEU A 288 4.46 -3.83 8.30
N GLU A 289 4.07 -5.09 8.55
CA GLU A 289 3.06 -5.45 9.53
C GLU A 289 3.53 -5.22 10.97
N GLU A 290 4.75 -5.62 11.30
CA GLU A 290 5.34 -5.38 12.63
C GLU A 290 5.48 -3.89 12.91
N GLN A 291 5.95 -3.11 11.93
CA GLN A 291 6.04 -1.66 12.03
C GLN A 291 4.66 -0.99 12.16
N PHE A 292 3.68 -1.46 11.41
CA PHE A 292 2.31 -0.98 11.52
C PHE A 292 1.73 -1.22 12.91
N LEU A 293 1.92 -2.40 13.49
CA LEU A 293 1.46 -2.72 14.85
C LEU A 293 2.13 -1.82 15.88
N GLN A 294 3.45 -1.63 15.80
CA GLN A 294 4.17 -0.71 16.70
C GLN A 294 3.61 0.72 16.64
N LEU A 295 3.43 1.28 15.43
CA LEU A 295 2.85 2.61 15.25
C LEU A 295 1.43 2.72 15.80
N THR A 296 0.67 1.63 15.75
CA THR A 296 -0.70 1.63 16.26
C THR A 296 -0.77 1.50 17.78
N ASP A 297 0.10 0.71 18.39
CA ASP A 297 0.17 0.52 19.85
C ASP A 297 0.71 1.76 20.57
N GLU A 298 1.78 2.37 20.05
CA GLU A 298 2.33 3.62 20.60
C GLU A 298 1.31 4.77 20.57
N ASN A 299 0.47 4.84 19.53
CA ASN A 299 -0.59 5.85 19.45
C ASN A 299 -1.75 5.59 20.43
N GLU A 300 -2.07 4.34 20.75
CA GLU A 300 -3.07 4.05 21.81
C GLU A 300 -2.58 4.48 23.18
N ILE A 301 -1.35 4.15 23.52
CA ILE A 301 -0.72 4.54 24.79
C ILE A 301 -0.67 6.07 24.93
N ASN A 302 -0.26 6.79 23.85
CA ASN A 302 -0.19 8.26 23.88
C ASN A 302 -1.58 8.91 23.96
N GLN A 303 -2.63 8.33 23.36
CA GLN A 303 -4.00 8.83 23.47
C GLN A 303 -4.62 8.54 24.85
N GLU A 304 -4.26 7.47 25.51
CA GLU A 304 -4.69 7.18 26.89
C GLU A 304 -4.01 8.10 27.89
N ILE A 305 -2.71 8.35 27.76
CA ILE A 305 -1.96 9.30 28.61
C ILE A 305 -2.50 10.73 28.41
N GLY A 306 -2.82 11.14 27.18
CA GLY A 306 -3.38 12.46 26.89
C GLY A 306 -4.82 12.68 27.37
N LYS A 307 -5.56 11.63 27.76
CA LYS A 307 -6.88 11.72 28.39
C LYS A 307 -6.83 11.78 29.91
N LEU A 308 -5.68 11.50 30.49
CA LEU A 308 -5.43 11.51 31.94
C LEU A 308 -4.83 12.85 32.45
N ASN A 309 -4.49 13.73 31.54
CA ASN A 309 -4.06 15.13 31.75
C ASN A 309 -5.15 16.11 31.26
#